data_068a2fb5aa697dc0d2f92ff6dddb11df
#
_entry.id   068a2fb5aa697dc0d2f92ff6dddb11df
#
_cell.length_a   1.000
_cell.length_b   1.000
_cell.length_c   1.000
_cell.angle_alpha   90.00
_cell.angle_beta   90.00
_cell.angle_gamma   90.00
#
_symmetry.space_group_name_H-M   'P 1'
#
loop_
_entity.id
_entity.type
_entity.pdbx_description
1 polymer ?
#
loop_
_entity_poly.entity_id
_entity_poly.type
_entity_poly.pdbx_seq_one_letter_code
_entity_poly.pdbx_strand_id
1 'polypeptide(L)'
;KTTNTVDGLSGQTISAVYHSIKFNKTIVGYENGLLIVINEADGSMLNVVDIISKQLPSGIKKVNHFMEFEGIAYVSCDFGIVQFNLATMQFGDTYFIGDNGAEIKVNQTALFNGFIYAATNNGIRRATITNQNLIDFNQWTTIATGAWSRTTAFGTDLYAINSAGNIHKFNSGANSFTGIIPLSQPALDSRATVDYLIVTTSSSIYIYNTQMALVRQINATQIPESNLSFTCATIIGDTVYIGTEKDGMITTSILSPTIFENITPIGPSRNNVFALQASTKALWVVYGWYPGNYNPYPI
;
A
#
# COMPACT_ATOMS: atom_id res chain seq x y z
N LYS A 1 -10.33 -12.85 10.56
CA LYS A 1 -9.31 -13.89 10.28
C LYS A 1 -7.92 -13.24 10.40
N THR A 2 -7.04 -13.84 11.14
CA THR A 2 -5.63 -13.45 11.23
C THR A 2 -4.81 -14.43 10.41
N THR A 3 -3.86 -13.95 9.63
CA THR A 3 -2.94 -14.77 8.85
C THR A 3 -1.51 -14.30 9.17
N ASN A 4 -0.62 -15.22 9.47
CA ASN A 4 0.74 -14.95 9.92
C ASN A 4 1.77 -15.92 9.31
N THR A 5 3.01 -15.90 9.77
CA THR A 5 4.08 -16.75 9.25
C THR A 5 3.87 -18.24 9.55
N VAL A 6 3.14 -18.59 10.58
CA VAL A 6 2.80 -20.00 10.87
C VAL A 6 1.78 -20.52 9.84
N ASP A 7 0.94 -19.64 9.30
CA ASP A 7 -0.03 -19.97 8.26
C ASP A 7 0.60 -20.03 6.86
N GLY A 8 1.85 -19.59 6.69
CA GLY A 8 2.60 -19.65 5.44
C GLY A 8 3.02 -18.30 4.85
N LEU A 9 2.79 -17.17 5.54
CA LEU A 9 3.35 -15.89 5.12
C LEU A 9 4.87 -15.89 5.31
N SER A 10 5.58 -15.14 4.48
CA SER A 10 7.02 -14.91 4.66
C SER A 10 7.30 -14.01 5.87
N GLY A 11 8.43 -14.24 6.55
CA GLY A 11 8.97 -13.33 7.56
C GLY A 11 9.60 -12.04 7.00
N GLN A 12 9.54 -11.83 5.68
CA GLN A 12 10.01 -10.61 5.03
C GLN A 12 9.04 -9.45 5.24
N THR A 13 9.51 -8.22 5.03
CA THR A 13 8.68 -7.01 5.17
C THR A 13 7.61 -6.94 4.08
N ILE A 14 6.34 -6.96 4.50
CA ILE A 14 5.20 -6.72 3.61
C ILE A 14 5.19 -5.25 3.18
N SER A 15 4.97 -4.99 1.90
CA SER A 15 4.98 -3.64 1.34
C SER A 15 3.68 -3.25 0.64
N ALA A 16 2.89 -4.23 0.18
CA ALA A 16 1.59 -3.98 -0.44
C ALA A 16 0.65 -5.18 -0.25
N VAL A 17 -0.66 -4.91 -0.18
CA VAL A 17 -1.69 -5.95 -0.11
C VAL A 17 -2.84 -5.56 -1.03
N TYR A 18 -3.39 -6.53 -1.74
CA TYR A 18 -4.55 -6.37 -2.62
C TYR A 18 -5.48 -7.57 -2.52
N HIS A 19 -6.79 -7.34 -2.52
CA HIS A 19 -7.79 -8.40 -2.58
C HIS A 19 -8.61 -8.28 -3.86
N SER A 20 -8.60 -9.33 -4.68
CA SER A 20 -9.47 -9.46 -5.84
C SER A 20 -10.78 -10.12 -5.45
N ILE A 21 -11.86 -9.35 -5.49
CA ILE A 21 -13.22 -9.86 -5.22
C ILE A 21 -13.61 -10.89 -6.29
N LYS A 22 -13.31 -10.60 -7.55
CA LYS A 22 -13.68 -11.47 -8.68
C LYS A 22 -13.06 -12.86 -8.61
N PHE A 23 -11.81 -12.94 -8.17
CA PHE A 23 -11.08 -14.21 -8.08
C PHE A 23 -11.03 -14.78 -6.66
N ASN A 24 -11.56 -14.06 -5.68
CA ASN A 24 -11.51 -14.40 -4.25
C ASN A 24 -10.09 -14.76 -3.79
N LYS A 25 -9.13 -13.89 -4.16
CA LYS A 25 -7.71 -14.06 -3.88
C LYS A 25 -7.13 -12.82 -3.24
N THR A 26 -6.30 -13.02 -2.23
CA THR A 26 -5.52 -11.95 -1.61
C THR A 26 -4.06 -12.07 -2.04
N ILE A 27 -3.47 -10.99 -2.56
CA ILE A 27 -2.06 -10.94 -2.95
C ILE A 27 -1.32 -10.09 -1.93
N VAL A 28 -0.25 -10.65 -1.39
CA VAL A 28 0.67 -9.98 -0.47
C VAL A 28 2.00 -9.77 -1.19
N GLY A 29 2.40 -8.52 -1.34
CA GLY A 29 3.65 -8.10 -1.96
C GLY A 29 4.68 -7.70 -0.91
N TYR A 30 5.94 -8.00 -1.15
CA TYR A 30 7.05 -7.80 -0.23
C TYR A 30 8.11 -6.86 -0.80
N GLU A 31 8.95 -6.32 0.08
CA GLU A 31 10.04 -5.43 -0.32
C GLU A 31 11.12 -6.09 -1.18
N ASN A 32 11.30 -7.40 -1.05
CA ASN A 32 12.24 -8.17 -1.86
C ASN A 32 11.67 -8.65 -3.21
N GLY A 33 10.40 -8.34 -3.52
CA GLY A 33 9.72 -8.76 -4.75
C GLY A 33 9.01 -10.12 -4.66
N LEU A 34 8.96 -10.75 -3.48
CA LEU A 34 8.12 -11.93 -3.27
C LEU A 34 6.64 -11.53 -3.40
N LEU A 35 5.85 -12.36 -4.07
CA LEU A 35 4.39 -12.32 -3.95
C LEU A 35 3.91 -13.61 -3.29
N ILE A 36 2.99 -13.49 -2.35
CA ILE A 36 2.23 -14.62 -1.82
C ILE A 36 0.77 -14.42 -2.19
N VAL A 37 0.21 -15.40 -2.88
CA VAL A 37 -1.21 -15.37 -3.25
C VAL A 37 -1.97 -16.34 -2.39
N ILE A 38 -2.96 -15.83 -1.66
CA ILE A 38 -3.83 -16.60 -0.78
C ILE A 38 -5.13 -16.83 -1.52
N ASN A 39 -5.52 -18.07 -1.69
CA ASN A 39 -6.85 -18.45 -2.15
C ASN A 39 -7.80 -18.41 -0.95
N GLU A 40 -8.72 -17.46 -0.91
CA GLU A 40 -9.63 -17.30 0.23
C GLU A 40 -10.70 -18.40 0.32
N ALA A 41 -10.88 -19.20 -0.73
CA ALA A 41 -11.85 -20.30 -0.72
C ALA A 41 -11.39 -21.47 0.17
N ASP A 42 -10.09 -21.77 0.18
CA ASP A 42 -9.52 -22.93 0.90
C ASP A 42 -8.34 -22.54 1.82
N GLY A 43 -7.87 -21.29 1.75
CA GLY A 43 -6.74 -20.80 2.52
C GLY A 43 -5.38 -21.24 1.99
N SER A 44 -5.32 -21.92 0.82
CA SER A 44 -4.05 -22.32 0.21
C SER A 44 -3.22 -21.09 -0.20
N MET A 45 -1.89 -21.24 -0.12
CA MET A 45 -0.95 -20.16 -0.44
C MET A 45 0.01 -20.59 -1.55
N LEU A 46 0.24 -19.68 -2.49
CA LEU A 46 1.22 -19.85 -3.56
C LEU A 46 2.31 -18.78 -3.42
N ASN A 47 3.55 -19.22 -3.30
CA ASN A 47 4.72 -18.34 -3.34
C ASN A 47 5.14 -18.12 -4.79
N VAL A 48 5.22 -16.87 -5.21
CA VAL A 48 5.55 -16.45 -6.57
C VAL A 48 6.83 -15.63 -6.52
N VAL A 49 7.91 -16.19 -7.09
CA VAL A 49 9.28 -15.68 -6.93
C VAL A 49 9.84 -15.02 -8.19
N ASP A 50 9.04 -14.83 -9.21
CA ASP A 50 9.47 -14.35 -10.53
C ASP A 50 10.13 -12.96 -10.48
N ILE A 51 9.62 -12.04 -9.65
CA ILE A 51 10.26 -10.72 -9.44
C ILE A 51 11.60 -10.89 -8.73
N ILE A 52 11.68 -11.79 -7.74
CA ILE A 52 12.95 -12.07 -7.02
C ILE A 52 14.00 -12.58 -7.99
N SER A 53 13.62 -13.48 -8.90
CA SER A 53 14.55 -14.14 -9.84
C SER A 53 14.93 -13.26 -11.03
N LYS A 54 14.27 -12.11 -11.25
CA LYS A 54 14.68 -11.18 -12.31
C LYS A 54 16.13 -10.70 -12.12
N GLN A 55 16.85 -10.59 -13.22
CA GLN A 55 18.23 -10.06 -13.24
C GLN A 55 18.21 -8.52 -13.13
N LEU A 56 17.79 -8.03 -11.96
CA LEU A 56 17.76 -6.63 -11.59
C LEU A 56 18.49 -6.44 -10.26
N PRO A 57 19.01 -5.23 -9.96
CA PRO A 57 19.56 -4.93 -8.66
C PRO A 57 18.57 -5.26 -7.53
N SER A 58 19.02 -5.92 -6.47
CA SER A 58 18.14 -6.37 -5.38
C SER A 58 17.38 -5.22 -4.69
N GLY A 59 17.99 -4.03 -4.64
CA GLY A 59 17.40 -2.86 -3.97
C GLY A 59 16.22 -2.22 -4.69
N ILE A 60 15.86 -2.67 -5.91
CA ILE A 60 14.74 -2.08 -6.69
C ILE A 60 13.60 -3.06 -6.94
N LYS A 61 13.51 -4.18 -6.21
CA LYS A 61 12.47 -5.21 -6.40
C LYS A 61 11.22 -5.02 -5.54
N LYS A 62 11.16 -3.97 -4.75
CA LYS A 62 10.02 -3.69 -3.86
C LYS A 62 8.71 -3.58 -4.64
N VAL A 63 7.69 -4.27 -4.13
CA VAL A 63 6.31 -4.14 -4.60
C VAL A 63 5.66 -2.95 -3.89
N ASN A 64 5.16 -1.99 -4.64
CA ASN A 64 4.60 -0.75 -4.09
C ASN A 64 3.08 -0.73 -4.09
N HIS A 65 2.44 -1.29 -5.13
CA HIS A 65 0.98 -1.20 -5.28
C HIS A 65 0.47 -2.26 -6.27
N PHE A 66 -0.82 -2.56 -6.19
CA PHE A 66 -1.54 -3.41 -7.13
C PHE A 66 -2.75 -2.66 -7.70
N MET A 67 -2.98 -2.79 -8.99
CA MET A 67 -4.20 -2.35 -9.68
C MET A 67 -4.70 -3.52 -10.53
N GLU A 68 -5.99 -3.85 -10.45
CA GLU A 68 -6.59 -4.91 -11.27
C GLU A 68 -7.36 -4.32 -12.45
N PHE A 69 -7.18 -4.93 -13.63
CA PHE A 69 -8.01 -4.72 -14.80
C PHE A 69 -8.18 -6.04 -15.55
N GLU A 70 -9.43 -6.45 -15.79
CA GLU A 70 -9.81 -7.68 -16.53
C GLU A 70 -9.11 -8.96 -16.04
N GLY A 71 -8.84 -9.07 -14.75
CA GLY A 71 -8.22 -10.24 -14.14
C GLY A 71 -6.70 -10.26 -14.21
N ILE A 72 -6.09 -9.18 -14.67
CA ILE A 72 -4.66 -8.94 -14.60
C ILE A 72 -4.40 -7.96 -13.45
N ALA A 73 -3.57 -8.36 -12.50
CA ALA A 73 -3.01 -7.45 -11.51
C ALA A 73 -1.76 -6.78 -12.10
N TYR A 74 -1.80 -5.46 -12.21
CA TYR A 74 -0.65 -4.62 -12.56
C TYR A 74 0.10 -4.30 -11.28
N VAL A 75 1.26 -4.93 -11.12
CA VAL A 75 2.10 -4.85 -9.92
C VAL A 75 3.09 -3.72 -10.09
N SER A 76 2.92 -2.63 -9.38
CA SER A 76 3.85 -1.49 -9.38
C SER A 76 5.07 -1.83 -8.53
N CYS A 77 6.26 -1.69 -9.11
CA CYS A 77 7.54 -2.00 -8.47
C CYS A 77 8.52 -0.82 -8.57
N ASP A 78 9.65 -0.90 -7.85
CA ASP A 78 10.70 0.12 -7.93
C ASP A 78 11.45 0.13 -9.27
N PHE A 79 11.16 -0.81 -10.18
CA PHE A 79 11.75 -0.88 -11.53
C PHE A 79 10.75 -0.68 -12.67
N GLY A 80 9.45 -0.66 -12.41
CA GLY A 80 8.41 -0.59 -13.43
C GLY A 80 7.12 -1.26 -13.00
N ILE A 81 6.39 -1.82 -13.96
CA ILE A 81 5.12 -2.52 -13.74
C ILE A 81 5.24 -3.95 -14.27
N VAL A 82 4.69 -4.91 -13.52
CA VAL A 82 4.65 -6.32 -13.93
C VAL A 82 3.20 -6.77 -13.99
N GLN A 83 2.83 -7.52 -15.02
CA GLN A 83 1.53 -8.17 -15.08
C GLN A 83 1.55 -9.48 -14.31
N PHE A 84 0.48 -9.73 -13.56
CA PHE A 84 0.21 -11.02 -12.92
C PHE A 84 -1.22 -11.44 -13.21
N ASN A 85 -1.40 -12.58 -13.89
CA ASN A 85 -2.72 -13.10 -14.23
C ASN A 85 -3.32 -13.83 -13.03
N LEU A 86 -4.46 -13.37 -12.55
CA LEU A 86 -5.14 -13.89 -11.36
C LEU A 86 -5.87 -15.22 -11.61
N ALA A 87 -6.21 -15.53 -12.85
CA ALA A 87 -6.85 -16.78 -13.21
C ALA A 87 -5.82 -17.91 -13.32
N THR A 88 -4.73 -17.69 -14.06
CA THR A 88 -3.69 -18.69 -14.33
C THR A 88 -2.58 -18.71 -13.30
N MET A 89 -2.51 -17.68 -12.44
CA MET A 89 -1.48 -17.53 -11.42
C MET A 89 -0.06 -17.41 -12.02
N GLN A 90 0.06 -16.77 -13.18
CA GLN A 90 1.30 -16.63 -13.92
C GLN A 90 1.65 -15.17 -14.14
N PHE A 91 2.94 -14.87 -14.15
CA PHE A 91 3.44 -13.59 -14.61
C PHE A 91 3.27 -13.44 -16.13
N GLY A 92 2.94 -12.22 -16.53
CA GLY A 92 2.95 -11.77 -17.92
C GLY A 92 4.14 -10.84 -18.18
N ASP A 93 3.84 -9.79 -18.91
CA ASP A 93 4.82 -8.82 -19.35
C ASP A 93 5.37 -7.95 -18.21
N THR A 94 6.56 -7.39 -18.45
CA THR A 94 7.18 -6.37 -17.60
C THR A 94 7.34 -5.08 -18.40
N TYR A 95 6.87 -3.97 -17.84
CA TYR A 95 6.91 -2.66 -18.46
C TYR A 95 7.96 -1.79 -17.78
N PHE A 96 9.04 -1.52 -18.47
CA PHE A 96 10.04 -0.52 -18.10
C PHE A 96 9.63 0.81 -18.72
N ILE A 97 8.94 1.64 -17.94
CA ILE A 97 8.25 2.83 -18.42
C ILE A 97 9.02 4.14 -18.24
N GLY A 98 10.27 4.04 -17.82
CA GLY A 98 11.19 5.18 -17.75
C GLY A 98 11.64 5.66 -19.12
N ASP A 99 12.36 6.77 -19.18
CA ASP A 99 12.87 7.33 -20.42
C ASP A 99 13.80 6.32 -21.11
N ASN A 100 13.59 6.11 -22.40
CA ASN A 100 14.30 5.10 -23.21
C ASN A 100 14.15 3.66 -22.69
N GLY A 101 13.05 3.34 -22.00
CA GLY A 101 12.82 2.01 -21.45
C GLY A 101 13.65 1.69 -20.20
N ALA A 102 14.13 2.71 -19.51
CA ALA A 102 14.86 2.53 -18.25
C ALA A 102 13.92 2.08 -17.10
N GLU A 103 14.53 1.45 -16.10
CA GLU A 103 13.84 1.20 -14.84
C GLU A 103 13.44 2.54 -14.19
N ILE A 104 12.22 2.58 -13.67
CA ILE A 104 11.71 3.71 -12.92
C ILE A 104 10.83 3.22 -11.78
N LYS A 105 10.96 3.83 -10.62
CA LYS A 105 10.08 3.54 -9.51
C LYS A 105 8.66 3.97 -9.81
N VAL A 106 7.73 2.99 -9.81
CA VAL A 106 6.29 3.20 -9.89
C VAL A 106 5.72 3.09 -8.48
N ASN A 107 5.24 4.20 -7.95
CA ASN A 107 4.71 4.27 -6.59
C ASN A 107 3.28 3.72 -6.50
N GLN A 108 2.44 4.08 -7.49
CA GLN A 108 1.04 3.64 -7.56
C GLN A 108 0.53 3.76 -8.99
N THR A 109 -0.39 2.88 -9.37
CA THR A 109 -1.13 2.94 -10.63
C THR A 109 -2.61 3.12 -10.38
N ALA A 110 -3.30 3.79 -11.32
CA ALA A 110 -4.75 3.92 -11.33
C ALA A 110 -5.30 3.74 -12.75
N LEU A 111 -6.48 3.13 -12.83
CA LEU A 111 -7.24 3.04 -14.07
C LEU A 111 -8.24 4.20 -14.12
N PHE A 112 -8.23 4.97 -15.21
CA PHE A 112 -9.17 6.05 -15.41
C PHE A 112 -9.44 6.28 -16.90
N ASN A 113 -10.71 6.28 -17.31
CA ASN A 113 -11.17 6.53 -18.68
C ASN A 113 -10.41 5.73 -19.76
N GLY A 114 -10.17 4.42 -19.51
CA GLY A 114 -9.50 3.52 -20.45
C GLY A 114 -7.97 3.65 -20.49
N PHE A 115 -7.39 4.43 -19.58
CA PHE A 115 -5.95 4.60 -19.45
C PHE A 115 -5.45 4.11 -18.09
N ILE A 116 -4.26 3.52 -18.10
CA ILE A 116 -3.46 3.32 -16.90
C ILE A 116 -2.59 4.56 -16.67
N TYR A 117 -2.65 5.09 -15.46
CA TYR A 117 -1.80 6.19 -14.98
C TYR A 117 -0.85 5.65 -13.94
N ALA A 118 0.42 5.96 -14.06
CA ALA A 118 1.48 5.53 -13.16
C ALA A 118 2.16 6.75 -12.53
N ALA A 119 2.01 6.91 -11.21
CA ALA A 119 2.75 7.89 -10.42
C ALA A 119 4.17 7.39 -10.20
N THR A 120 5.15 8.12 -10.68
CA THR A 120 6.56 7.74 -10.64
C THR A 120 7.43 8.82 -10.00
N ASN A 121 8.69 8.49 -9.72
CA ASN A 121 9.65 9.48 -9.24
C ASN A 121 10.04 10.53 -10.31
N ASN A 122 9.68 10.30 -11.58
CA ASN A 122 9.95 11.21 -12.68
C ASN A 122 8.70 11.39 -13.57
N GLY A 123 7.63 11.89 -12.99
CA GLY A 123 6.40 12.21 -13.70
C GLY A 123 5.25 11.23 -13.46
N ILE A 124 4.10 11.59 -14.04
CA ILE A 124 2.99 10.67 -14.24
C ILE A 124 3.06 10.18 -15.68
N ARG A 125 3.18 8.86 -15.84
CA ARG A 125 3.14 8.17 -17.12
C ARG A 125 1.73 7.65 -17.38
N ARG A 126 1.30 7.70 -18.64
CA ARG A 126 -0.02 7.23 -19.06
C ARG A 126 0.07 6.41 -20.34
N ALA A 127 -0.65 5.30 -20.38
CA ALA A 127 -0.84 4.50 -21.58
C ALA A 127 -2.29 4.02 -21.69
N THR A 128 -2.75 3.69 -22.90
CA THR A 128 -4.06 3.04 -23.11
C THR A 128 -4.00 1.62 -22.55
N ILE A 129 -4.86 1.27 -21.62
CA ILE A 129 -4.80 -0.02 -20.89
C ILE A 129 -4.98 -1.23 -21.81
N THR A 130 -5.74 -1.09 -22.90
CA THR A 130 -5.99 -2.14 -23.89
C THR A 130 -4.95 -2.23 -24.99
N ASN A 131 -3.89 -1.40 -24.94
CA ASN A 131 -2.80 -1.47 -25.91
C ASN A 131 -2.03 -2.79 -25.75
N GLN A 132 -1.90 -3.54 -26.84
CA GLN A 132 -1.22 -4.85 -26.87
C GLN A 132 0.31 -4.75 -26.78
N ASN A 133 0.88 -3.55 -26.87
CA ASN A 133 2.32 -3.32 -26.89
C ASN A 133 2.77 -2.39 -25.74
N LEU A 134 2.29 -2.59 -24.53
CA LEU A 134 2.69 -1.81 -23.35
C LEU A 134 4.17 -2.04 -22.93
N ILE A 135 4.82 -3.07 -23.49
CA ILE A 135 6.26 -3.32 -23.32
C ILE A 135 7.08 -2.19 -23.95
N ASP A 136 6.61 -1.63 -25.06
CA ASP A 136 7.26 -0.49 -25.71
C ASP A 136 7.05 0.78 -24.90
N PHE A 137 8.11 1.32 -24.33
CA PHE A 137 8.07 2.55 -23.52
C PHE A 137 7.51 3.76 -24.30
N ASN A 138 7.57 3.76 -25.64
CA ASN A 138 6.99 4.82 -26.47
C ASN A 138 5.46 4.88 -26.39
N GLN A 139 4.80 3.81 -25.88
CA GLN A 139 3.37 3.80 -25.63
C GLN A 139 2.98 4.56 -24.36
N TRP A 140 3.96 4.93 -23.54
CA TRP A 140 3.78 5.64 -22.28
C TRP A 140 4.09 7.13 -22.44
N THR A 141 3.06 7.96 -22.33
CA THR A 141 3.18 9.42 -22.42
C THR A 141 3.33 10.05 -21.05
N THR A 142 4.27 10.99 -20.92
CA THR A 142 4.40 11.81 -19.70
C THR A 142 3.32 12.88 -19.68
N ILE A 143 2.44 12.85 -18.66
CA ILE A 143 1.33 13.79 -18.49
C ILE A 143 1.68 14.90 -17.51
N ALA A 144 2.57 14.62 -16.58
CA ALA A 144 3.10 15.60 -15.62
C ALA A 144 4.55 15.27 -15.31
N THR A 145 5.36 16.30 -15.08
CA THR A 145 6.77 16.17 -14.68
C THR A 145 6.94 16.20 -13.17
N GLY A 146 8.16 15.94 -12.67
CA GLY A 146 8.48 15.91 -11.24
C GLY A 146 8.12 14.59 -10.57
N ALA A 147 8.29 14.50 -9.26
CA ALA A 147 8.04 13.28 -8.51
C ALA A 147 6.61 13.21 -7.96
N TRP A 148 5.94 12.09 -8.19
CA TRP A 148 4.56 11.83 -7.78
C TRP A 148 4.49 10.58 -6.91
N SER A 149 3.89 10.72 -5.73
CA SER A 149 3.80 9.63 -4.76
C SER A 149 2.57 8.74 -4.95
N ARG A 150 1.43 9.32 -5.37
CA ARG A 150 0.16 8.59 -5.48
C ARG A 150 -0.64 9.02 -6.71
N THR A 151 -1.47 8.10 -7.20
CA THR A 151 -2.53 8.38 -8.19
C THR A 151 -3.72 7.48 -7.89
N THR A 152 -4.92 8.05 -7.82
CA THR A 152 -6.14 7.35 -7.38
C THR A 152 -7.34 7.85 -8.15
N ALA A 153 -8.08 6.95 -8.79
CA ALA A 153 -9.39 7.25 -9.35
C ALA A 153 -10.43 7.26 -8.22
N PHE A 154 -11.24 8.31 -8.15
CA PHE A 154 -12.27 8.45 -7.14
C PHE A 154 -13.49 9.19 -7.68
N GLY A 155 -14.67 8.60 -7.54
CA GLY A 155 -15.89 9.09 -8.17
C GLY A 155 -15.72 9.14 -9.70
N THR A 156 -15.92 10.30 -10.27
CA THR A 156 -15.78 10.56 -11.73
C THR A 156 -14.44 11.17 -12.11
N ASP A 157 -13.50 11.25 -11.19
CA ASP A 157 -12.27 12.02 -11.34
C ASP A 157 -11.02 11.19 -11.05
N LEU A 158 -9.89 11.67 -11.54
CA LEU A 158 -8.57 11.14 -11.22
C LEU A 158 -7.81 12.17 -10.40
N TYR A 159 -7.24 11.72 -9.29
CA TYR A 159 -6.40 12.52 -8.40
C TYR A 159 -4.98 11.99 -8.39
N ALA A 160 -4.02 12.88 -8.17
CA ALA A 160 -2.64 12.51 -7.96
C ALA A 160 -2.01 13.39 -6.87
N ILE A 161 -1.05 12.84 -6.15
CA ILE A 161 -0.35 13.53 -5.07
C ILE A 161 1.13 13.57 -5.41
N ASN A 162 1.70 14.75 -5.45
CA ASN A 162 3.13 14.90 -5.70
C ASN A 162 3.96 14.63 -4.42
N SER A 163 5.26 14.52 -4.55
CA SER A 163 6.17 14.24 -3.43
C SER A 163 6.18 15.33 -2.35
N ALA A 164 5.73 16.55 -2.68
CA ALA A 164 5.58 17.64 -1.70
C ALA A 164 4.27 17.56 -0.89
N GLY A 165 3.38 16.59 -1.20
CA GLY A 165 2.11 16.42 -0.50
C GLY A 165 0.96 17.25 -1.07
N ASN A 166 1.06 17.81 -2.28
CA ASN A 166 -0.06 18.52 -2.88
C ASN A 166 -0.95 17.56 -3.67
N ILE A 167 -2.26 17.60 -3.38
CA ILE A 167 -3.27 16.87 -4.14
C ILE A 167 -3.61 17.68 -5.39
N HIS A 168 -3.59 17.01 -6.53
CA HIS A 168 -3.94 17.56 -7.84
C HIS A 168 -5.12 16.79 -8.41
N LYS A 169 -5.97 17.46 -9.15
CA LYS A 169 -7.05 16.88 -9.94
C LYS A 169 -6.67 16.89 -11.42
N PHE A 170 -6.91 15.78 -12.11
CA PHE A 170 -6.71 15.68 -13.55
C PHE A 170 -7.81 16.44 -14.32
N ASN A 171 -7.39 17.26 -15.24
CA ASN A 171 -8.26 17.92 -16.20
C ASN A 171 -8.13 17.24 -17.56
N SER A 172 -9.15 16.50 -17.96
CA SER A 172 -9.13 15.74 -19.23
C SER A 172 -9.12 16.65 -20.47
N GLY A 173 -9.74 17.84 -20.39
CA GLY A 173 -9.74 18.81 -21.49
C GLY A 173 -8.37 19.46 -21.72
N ALA A 174 -7.65 19.76 -20.65
CA ALA A 174 -6.29 20.30 -20.71
C ALA A 174 -5.19 19.21 -20.73
N ASN A 175 -5.57 17.95 -20.54
CA ASN A 175 -4.65 16.82 -20.41
C ASN A 175 -3.53 17.07 -19.37
N SER A 176 -3.87 17.63 -18.22
CA SER A 176 -2.91 18.05 -17.19
C SER A 176 -3.48 17.96 -15.80
N PHE A 177 -2.62 17.99 -14.79
CA PHE A 177 -2.98 18.00 -13.37
C PHE A 177 -2.93 19.44 -12.82
N THR A 178 -3.98 19.83 -12.07
CA THR A 178 -4.07 21.12 -11.40
C THR A 178 -4.11 20.91 -9.90
N GLY A 179 -3.26 21.60 -9.14
CA GLY A 179 -3.23 21.55 -7.67
C GLY A 179 -4.54 22.06 -7.07
N ILE A 180 -5.10 21.32 -6.11
CA ILE A 180 -6.37 21.66 -5.46
C ILE A 180 -6.25 21.77 -3.94
N ILE A 181 -5.44 20.91 -3.29
CA ILE A 181 -5.32 20.88 -1.83
C ILE A 181 -3.86 20.62 -1.45
N PRO A 182 -3.20 21.53 -0.71
CA PRO A 182 -1.92 21.25 -0.09
C PRO A 182 -2.11 20.45 1.20
N LEU A 183 -1.30 19.41 1.41
CA LEU A 183 -1.19 18.71 2.69
C LEU A 183 -0.02 19.28 3.49
N SER A 184 -0.06 19.09 4.81
CA SER A 184 1.03 19.52 5.70
C SER A 184 2.29 18.65 5.61
N GLN A 185 2.15 17.44 5.03
CA GLN A 185 3.22 16.44 4.93
C GLN A 185 3.05 15.60 3.66
N PRO A 186 4.11 14.92 3.18
CA PRO A 186 4.02 13.95 2.08
C PRO A 186 3.01 12.83 2.37
N ALA A 187 2.25 12.45 1.35
CA ALA A 187 1.33 11.32 1.45
C ALA A 187 2.07 9.99 1.40
N LEU A 188 1.79 9.13 2.36
CA LEU A 188 2.29 7.75 2.46
C LEU A 188 1.36 6.75 1.79
N ASP A 189 0.05 7.01 1.82
CA ASP A 189 -0.96 6.16 1.18
C ASP A 189 -2.12 7.01 0.64
N SER A 190 -2.79 6.52 -0.39
CA SER A 190 -4.02 7.10 -0.92
C SER A 190 -4.93 5.99 -1.43
N ARG A 191 -6.12 5.90 -0.86
CA ARG A 191 -7.13 4.90 -1.19
C ARG A 191 -8.49 5.52 -1.42
N ALA A 192 -9.21 4.97 -2.38
CA ALA A 192 -10.61 5.32 -2.60
C ALA A 192 -11.52 4.17 -2.14
N THR A 193 -12.60 4.54 -1.48
CA THR A 193 -13.81 3.72 -1.33
C THR A 193 -14.89 4.27 -2.27
N VAL A 194 -16.11 3.77 -2.20
CA VAL A 194 -17.23 4.33 -2.99
C VAL A 194 -17.49 5.80 -2.61
N ASP A 195 -17.41 6.12 -1.29
CA ASP A 195 -17.85 7.41 -0.76
C ASP A 195 -16.70 8.34 -0.38
N TYR A 196 -15.49 7.80 -0.20
CA TYR A 196 -14.38 8.57 0.37
C TYR A 196 -13.06 8.35 -0.36
N LEU A 197 -12.32 9.45 -0.52
CA LEU A 197 -10.88 9.44 -0.78
C LEU A 197 -10.16 9.62 0.55
N ILE A 198 -9.35 8.64 0.93
CA ILE A 198 -8.57 8.62 2.16
C ILE A 198 -7.11 8.88 1.80
N VAL A 199 -6.51 9.91 2.37
CA VAL A 199 -5.09 10.23 2.19
C VAL A 199 -4.40 10.18 3.55
N THR A 200 -3.37 9.36 3.66
CA THR A 200 -2.61 9.15 4.89
C THR A 200 -1.24 9.79 4.78
N THR A 201 -0.89 10.61 5.76
CA THR A 201 0.47 11.09 6.04
C THR A 201 0.99 10.42 7.31
N SER A 202 2.24 10.64 7.70
CA SER A 202 2.79 10.05 8.93
C SER A 202 2.07 10.49 10.21
N SER A 203 1.45 11.67 10.22
CA SER A 203 0.80 12.23 11.41
C SER A 203 -0.69 12.52 11.25
N SER A 204 -1.26 12.40 10.05
CA SER A 204 -2.65 12.77 9.79
C SER A 204 -3.29 11.90 8.72
N ILE A 205 -4.57 11.63 8.90
CA ILE A 205 -5.43 11.00 7.91
C ILE A 205 -6.47 12.01 7.50
N TYR A 206 -6.58 12.27 6.19
CA TYR A 206 -7.55 13.16 5.58
C TYR A 206 -8.60 12.32 4.84
N ILE A 207 -9.86 12.57 5.12
CA ILE A 207 -10.99 11.84 4.51
C ILE A 207 -11.85 12.86 3.76
N TYR A 208 -11.88 12.74 2.44
CA TYR A 208 -12.63 13.61 1.54
C TYR A 208 -13.83 12.88 0.96
N ASN A 209 -14.95 13.58 0.77
CA ASN A 209 -16.10 13.07 0.02
C ASN A 209 -15.91 13.22 -1.50
N THR A 210 -16.90 12.80 -2.28
CA THR A 210 -16.86 12.85 -3.76
C THR A 210 -16.76 14.27 -4.33
N GLN A 211 -17.08 15.31 -3.56
CA GLN A 211 -16.91 16.73 -3.92
C GLN A 211 -15.56 17.29 -3.47
N MET A 212 -14.66 16.44 -2.95
CA MET A 212 -13.38 16.83 -2.35
C MET A 212 -13.51 17.78 -1.15
N ALA A 213 -14.67 17.79 -0.49
CA ALA A 213 -14.82 18.45 0.80
C ALA A 213 -14.22 17.55 1.90
N LEU A 214 -13.45 18.15 2.82
CA LEU A 214 -12.87 17.44 3.96
C LEU A 214 -13.99 17.05 4.93
N VAL A 215 -14.28 15.76 5.03
CA VAL A 215 -15.26 15.19 5.97
C VAL A 215 -14.65 15.03 7.36
N ARG A 216 -13.42 14.51 7.42
CA ARG A 216 -12.68 14.29 8.67
C ARG A 216 -11.18 14.45 8.46
N GLN A 217 -10.54 14.92 9.53
CA GLN A 217 -9.11 14.79 9.74
C GLN A 217 -8.89 14.10 11.08
N ILE A 218 -8.05 13.06 11.09
CA ILE A 218 -7.64 12.35 12.29
C ILE A 218 -6.15 12.56 12.44
N ASN A 219 -5.74 13.17 13.54
CA ASN A 219 -4.34 13.43 13.83
C ASN A 219 -3.80 12.42 14.84
N ALA A 220 -2.54 12.02 14.70
CA ALA A 220 -1.87 11.11 15.65
C ALA A 220 -1.93 11.63 17.10
N THR A 221 -1.91 12.95 17.28
CA THR A 221 -2.00 13.60 18.60
C THR A 221 -3.35 13.46 19.30
N GLN A 222 -4.39 13.02 18.60
CA GLN A 222 -5.72 12.76 19.16
C GLN A 222 -5.83 11.37 19.81
N ILE A 223 -4.85 10.50 19.52
CA ILE A 223 -4.81 9.12 19.97
C ILE A 223 -3.96 9.06 21.24
N PRO A 224 -4.39 8.36 22.30
CA PRO A 224 -3.69 8.37 23.58
C PRO A 224 -2.26 7.82 23.56
N GLU A 225 -1.94 6.94 22.61
CA GLU A 225 -0.60 6.40 22.44
C GLU A 225 0.38 7.47 21.97
N SER A 226 1.58 7.48 22.54
CA SER A 226 2.62 8.45 22.19
C SER A 226 3.42 8.02 20.96
N ASN A 227 3.80 9.00 20.14
CA ASN A 227 4.71 8.82 18.97
C ASN A 227 4.19 7.90 17.88
N LEU A 228 2.88 7.88 17.65
CA LEU A 228 2.28 7.15 16.53
C LEU A 228 2.73 7.70 15.18
N SER A 229 3.09 6.78 14.27
CA SER A 229 3.32 7.06 12.86
C SER A 229 2.35 6.23 12.03
N PHE A 230 1.47 6.90 11.27
CA PHE A 230 0.51 6.24 10.40
C PHE A 230 1.20 5.78 9.11
N THR A 231 0.74 4.67 8.56
CA THR A 231 1.26 4.11 7.29
C THR A 231 0.21 4.05 6.20
N CYS A 232 -1.02 3.69 6.56
CA CYS A 232 -2.16 3.58 5.64
C CYS A 232 -3.47 3.70 6.41
N ALA A 233 -4.57 3.95 5.70
CA ALA A 233 -5.90 3.89 6.27
C ALA A 233 -6.95 3.47 5.25
N THR A 234 -8.03 2.86 5.73
CA THR A 234 -9.22 2.54 4.92
C THR A 234 -10.48 2.66 5.75
N ILE A 235 -11.64 2.62 5.09
CA ILE A 235 -12.96 2.74 5.72
C ILE A 235 -13.82 1.57 5.27
N ILE A 236 -14.47 0.92 6.24
CA ILE A 236 -15.47 -0.12 6.00
C ILE A 236 -16.71 0.23 6.84
N GLY A 237 -17.82 0.52 6.17
CA GLY A 237 -18.99 1.11 6.82
C GLY A 237 -18.62 2.44 7.49
N ASP A 238 -18.90 2.57 8.78
CA ASP A 238 -18.57 3.77 9.56
C ASP A 238 -17.23 3.67 10.31
N THR A 239 -16.50 2.57 10.14
CA THR A 239 -15.24 2.33 10.86
C THR A 239 -14.04 2.68 9.99
N VAL A 240 -13.19 3.55 10.52
CA VAL A 240 -11.87 3.88 9.97
C VAL A 240 -10.85 2.93 10.56
N TYR A 241 -10.13 2.21 9.71
CA TYR A 241 -9.03 1.32 10.07
C TYR A 241 -7.73 2.02 9.74
N ILE A 242 -6.85 2.15 10.71
CA ILE A 242 -5.60 2.91 10.63
C ILE A 242 -4.44 1.97 10.89
N GLY A 243 -3.58 1.76 9.91
CA GLY A 243 -2.31 1.06 10.08
C GLY A 243 -1.25 1.99 10.65
N THR A 244 -0.47 1.49 11.59
CA THR A 244 0.66 2.21 12.19
C THR A 244 1.98 1.51 11.88
N GLU A 245 3.08 2.23 12.05
CA GLU A 245 4.43 1.68 11.78
C GLU A 245 4.83 0.59 12.80
N LYS A 246 4.42 0.75 14.08
CA LYS A 246 4.91 -0.10 15.19
C LYS A 246 3.82 -0.58 16.12
N ASP A 247 2.65 0.08 16.14
CA ASP A 247 1.63 -0.09 17.17
C ASP A 247 0.41 -0.88 16.65
N GLY A 248 0.59 -1.65 15.54
CA GLY A 248 -0.46 -2.47 14.98
C GLY A 248 -1.51 -1.66 14.22
N MET A 249 -2.78 -1.96 14.42
CA MET A 249 -3.90 -1.32 13.76
C MET A 249 -4.81 -0.64 14.81
N ILE A 250 -5.23 0.57 14.50
CA ILE A 250 -6.15 1.35 15.33
C ILE A 250 -7.47 1.51 14.58
N THR A 251 -8.59 1.46 15.30
CA THR A 251 -9.90 1.73 14.72
C THR A 251 -10.59 2.88 15.44
N THR A 252 -11.41 3.61 14.69
CA THR A 252 -12.29 4.66 15.21
C THR A 252 -13.50 4.84 14.31
N SER A 253 -14.52 5.53 14.78
CA SER A 253 -15.69 5.87 13.96
C SER A 253 -15.45 7.14 13.13
N ILE A 254 -15.82 7.12 11.83
CA ILE A 254 -15.80 8.33 10.99
C ILE A 254 -16.80 9.38 11.50
N LEU A 255 -17.90 8.95 12.12
CA LEU A 255 -18.93 9.85 12.62
C LEU A 255 -18.47 10.62 13.86
N SER A 256 -17.70 9.97 14.73
CA SER A 256 -17.18 10.57 15.97
C SER A 256 -15.82 9.97 16.31
N PRO A 257 -14.70 10.47 15.77
CA PRO A 257 -13.37 9.92 15.99
C PRO A 257 -12.79 10.38 17.33
N THR A 258 -13.47 10.04 18.44
CA THR A 258 -13.07 10.39 19.81
C THR A 258 -12.71 9.16 20.64
N ILE A 259 -13.13 7.97 20.19
CA ILE A 259 -12.81 6.68 20.80
C ILE A 259 -11.93 5.93 19.83
N PHE A 260 -10.78 5.49 20.30
CA PHE A 260 -9.80 4.73 19.53
C PHE A 260 -9.61 3.36 20.17
N GLU A 261 -9.70 2.31 19.37
CA GLU A 261 -9.47 0.93 19.80
C GLU A 261 -8.22 0.40 19.10
N ASN A 262 -7.29 -0.13 19.87
CA ASN A 262 -6.09 -0.75 19.33
C ASN A 262 -6.35 -2.24 19.06
N ILE A 263 -6.15 -2.66 17.82
CA ILE A 263 -6.23 -4.06 17.39
C ILE A 263 -4.82 -4.57 17.21
N THR A 264 -4.29 -5.22 18.24
CA THR A 264 -2.99 -5.90 18.17
C THR A 264 -3.19 -7.39 18.01
N PRO A 265 -2.34 -8.08 17.22
CA PRO A 265 -2.35 -9.54 17.17
C PRO A 265 -2.16 -10.13 18.58
N ILE A 266 -2.84 -11.23 18.88
CA ILE A 266 -2.60 -11.99 20.11
C ILE A 266 -1.18 -12.53 20.06
N GLY A 267 -0.33 -12.08 20.95
CA GLY A 267 1.09 -12.45 20.99
C GLY A 267 1.80 -11.84 22.19
N PRO A 268 3.11 -11.97 22.27
CA PRO A 268 3.91 -11.29 23.29
C PRO A 268 3.68 -9.78 23.24
N SER A 269 3.52 -9.15 24.39
CA SER A 269 3.24 -7.70 24.48
C SER A 269 4.39 -6.80 24.03
N ARG A 270 5.56 -7.37 23.72
CA ARG A 270 6.75 -6.66 23.22
C ARG A 270 7.54 -7.56 22.27
N ASN A 271 8.29 -6.96 21.34
CA ASN A 271 9.11 -7.69 20.35
C ASN A 271 10.47 -8.14 20.91
N ASN A 272 10.92 -7.62 22.06
CA ASN A 272 12.22 -7.95 22.67
C ASN A 272 12.09 -9.11 23.64
N VAL A 273 11.60 -10.25 23.17
CA VAL A 273 11.52 -11.48 23.94
C VAL A 273 12.93 -12.00 24.23
N PHE A 274 13.25 -12.14 25.51
CA PHE A 274 14.56 -12.63 25.99
C PHE A 274 14.57 -14.13 26.25
N ALA A 275 13.53 -14.65 26.86
CA ALA A 275 13.39 -16.07 27.13
C ALA A 275 11.93 -16.51 27.08
N LEU A 276 11.72 -17.76 26.71
CA LEU A 276 10.41 -18.40 26.64
C LEU A 276 10.46 -19.73 27.40
N GLN A 277 9.40 -20.01 28.16
CA GLN A 277 9.16 -21.31 28.75
C GLN A 277 7.68 -21.69 28.57
N ALA A 278 7.46 -22.85 27.98
CA ALA A 278 6.12 -23.40 27.82
C ALA A 278 5.78 -24.41 28.90
N SER A 279 4.55 -24.38 29.37
CA SER A 279 3.92 -25.43 30.15
C SER A 279 2.67 -25.94 29.42
N THR A 280 2.00 -26.94 29.95
CA THR A 280 0.78 -27.52 29.34
C THR A 280 -0.37 -26.54 29.19
N LYS A 281 -0.36 -25.40 29.91
CA LYS A 281 -1.48 -24.44 29.95
C LYS A 281 -1.04 -22.98 29.81
N ALA A 282 0.28 -22.69 29.75
CA ALA A 282 0.76 -21.31 29.71
C ALA A 282 2.08 -21.19 28.98
N LEU A 283 2.27 -20.06 28.29
CA LEU A 283 3.53 -19.61 27.75
C LEU A 283 4.04 -18.45 28.63
N TRP A 284 5.20 -18.68 29.25
CA TRP A 284 5.89 -17.67 30.03
C TRP A 284 6.83 -16.91 29.12
N VAL A 285 6.72 -15.59 29.08
CA VAL A 285 7.53 -14.73 28.24
C VAL A 285 8.27 -13.75 29.12
N VAL A 286 9.60 -13.76 29.02
CA VAL A 286 10.46 -12.79 29.70
C VAL A 286 10.98 -11.81 28.67
N TYR A 287 10.76 -10.52 28.91
CA TYR A 287 11.23 -9.43 28.06
C TYR A 287 12.53 -8.88 28.61
N GLY A 288 13.41 -8.53 27.75
CA GLY A 288 14.70 -7.97 28.17
C GLY A 288 15.68 -7.83 27.02
N TRP A 289 16.82 -7.33 27.35
CA TRP A 289 17.98 -7.22 26.47
C TRP A 289 19.24 -7.40 27.31
N TYR A 290 20.32 -7.86 26.71
CA TYR A 290 21.68 -7.89 27.26
C TYR A 290 22.51 -6.68 26.76
N PRO A 291 22.32 -5.47 27.29
CA PRO A 291 23.40 -4.48 27.25
C PRO A 291 24.27 -4.79 28.46
N GLY A 292 25.53 -4.49 28.41
CA GLY A 292 26.49 -4.77 29.50
C GLY A 292 26.09 -4.26 30.92
N ASN A 293 24.91 -3.68 31.08
CA ASN A 293 24.26 -3.36 32.33
C ASN A 293 22.88 -4.02 32.36
N TYR A 294 22.73 -4.99 33.23
CA TYR A 294 21.50 -5.73 33.50
C TYR A 294 20.37 -4.78 33.90
N ASN A 295 19.42 -4.57 33.04
CA ASN A 295 18.24 -3.76 33.35
C ASN A 295 16.98 -4.57 33.02
N PRO A 296 16.48 -5.40 33.96
CA PRO A 296 15.25 -6.16 33.77
C PRO A 296 14.04 -5.18 33.73
N TYR A 297 13.18 -5.36 32.75
CA TYR A 297 11.90 -4.68 32.77
C TYR A 297 11.04 -5.29 33.89
N PRO A 298 10.31 -4.49 34.69
CA PRO A 298 9.35 -5.03 35.62
C PRO A 298 8.29 -5.85 34.91
N ILE A 299 7.94 -6.98 35.52
CA ILE A 299 6.93 -7.94 35.06
C ILE A 299 5.55 -7.30 35.18
#